data_601d27d38e6a63cebccaed499ac589e5
#
_entry.id   601d27d38e6a63cebccaed499ac589e5
#
_cell.length_a   1.000
_cell.length_b   1.000
_cell.length_c   1.000
_cell.angle_alpha   90.00
_cell.angle_beta   90.00
_cell.angle_gamma   90.00
#
_symmetry.space_group_name_H-M   'P 1'
#
loop_
_entity.id
_entity.type
_entity.pdbx_description
1 polymer ?
#
loop_
_entity_poly.entity_id
_entity_poly.type
_entity_poly.pdbx_seq_one_letter_code
_entity_poly.pdbx_strand_id
1 'polypeptide(L)'
;LINSMIKNDKFKILFSNQENHIELNEKYVEFHKEHMKQAGKEPRSDNIYNKQLKLLENDLASIVAVTYKKQIVIVNYYFHNNESVSYSGSSFDTSDDFQKYPLNHFLLWNSILYFKKLGYGKLNFGQPCGYNKVNGLDDHLDDKQINISSFKRGMGAEMKTLYRGVKFINDDKFDIKIKELV
;
A
#
# COMPACT_ATOMS: atom_id res chain seq x y z
N LEU A 1 -13.33 12.96 -11.89
CA LEU A 1 -13.12 12.67 -10.45
C LEU A 1 -11.80 13.25 -9.94
N ILE A 2 -10.64 12.89 -10.51
CA ILE A 2 -9.31 13.41 -10.06
C ILE A 2 -9.23 14.94 -10.30
N ASN A 3 -9.67 15.43 -11.44
CA ASN A 3 -9.63 16.86 -11.78
C ASN A 3 -10.44 17.73 -10.80
N SER A 4 -11.50 17.22 -10.21
CA SER A 4 -12.27 17.95 -9.18
C SER A 4 -11.50 18.08 -7.88
N MET A 5 -10.67 17.08 -7.56
CA MET A 5 -9.79 17.12 -6.38
C MET A 5 -8.61 18.09 -6.57
N ILE A 6 -8.02 18.12 -7.78
CA ILE A 6 -6.91 19.03 -8.10
C ILE A 6 -7.33 20.50 -7.93
N LYS A 7 -8.58 20.81 -8.27
CA LYS A 7 -9.13 22.17 -8.16
C LYS A 7 -9.59 22.53 -6.74
N ASN A 8 -9.54 21.61 -5.80
CA ASN A 8 -10.01 21.83 -4.44
C ASN A 8 -8.84 22.16 -3.51
N ASP A 9 -8.60 23.44 -3.26
CA ASP A 9 -7.51 23.98 -2.43
C ASP A 9 -7.49 23.45 -0.98
N LYS A 10 -8.57 22.80 -0.53
CA LYS A 10 -8.65 22.24 0.81
C LYS A 10 -7.81 20.98 0.98
N PHE A 11 -7.52 20.28 -0.13
CA PHE A 11 -6.69 19.09 -0.12
C PHE A 11 -5.27 19.42 -0.57
N LYS A 12 -4.27 18.99 0.20
CA LYS A 12 -2.86 19.15 -0.14
C LYS A 12 -2.18 17.80 -0.14
N ILE A 13 -1.21 17.64 -1.04
CA ILE A 13 -0.38 16.43 -1.09
C ILE A 13 0.93 16.73 -0.41
N LEU A 14 1.35 15.82 0.45
CA LEU A 14 2.65 15.83 1.11
C LEU A 14 3.47 14.65 0.60
N PHE A 15 4.74 14.91 0.31
CA PHE A 15 5.73 13.89 -0.01
C PHE A 15 6.82 13.93 1.06
N SER A 16 7.26 12.76 1.52
CA SER A 16 8.41 12.68 2.42
C SER A 16 9.69 13.14 1.68
N ASN A 17 10.52 13.86 2.37
CA ASN A 17 11.84 14.30 1.93
C ASN A 17 12.76 14.35 3.16
N GLN A 18 14.03 14.73 2.99
CA GLN A 18 15.03 14.77 4.08
C GLN A 18 14.69 15.77 5.19
N GLU A 19 13.85 16.76 4.93
CA GLU A 19 13.47 17.76 5.92
C GLU A 19 12.28 17.33 6.79
N ASN A 20 11.35 16.51 6.23
CA ASN A 20 10.08 16.20 6.87
C ASN A 20 9.83 14.70 7.15
N HIS A 21 10.74 13.81 6.75
CA HIS A 21 10.49 12.36 6.79
C HIS A 21 10.22 11.83 8.20
N ILE A 22 10.88 12.37 9.23
CA ILE A 22 10.68 11.96 10.63
C ILE A 22 9.27 12.34 11.08
N GLU A 23 8.90 13.63 10.97
CA GLU A 23 7.58 14.12 11.37
C GLU A 23 6.46 13.42 10.61
N LEU A 24 6.64 13.23 9.29
CA LEU A 24 5.64 12.57 8.46
C LEU A 24 5.53 11.08 8.78
N ASN A 25 6.63 10.43 9.17
CA ASN A 25 6.60 9.05 9.63
C ASN A 25 5.86 8.88 10.96
N GLU A 26 6.08 9.76 11.92
CA GLU A 26 5.35 9.76 13.21
C GLU A 26 3.84 9.86 12.97
N LYS A 27 3.41 10.83 12.16
CA LYS A 27 2.01 10.98 11.77
C LYS A 27 1.46 9.76 11.01
N TYR A 28 2.27 9.17 10.12
CA TYR A 28 1.89 7.94 9.44
C TYR A 28 1.67 6.79 10.42
N VAL A 29 2.58 6.59 11.37
CA VAL A 29 2.50 5.50 12.34
C VAL A 29 1.23 5.63 13.19
N GLU A 30 0.97 6.83 13.73
CA GLU A 30 -0.23 7.11 14.52
C GLU A 30 -1.50 6.82 13.70
N PHE A 31 -1.61 7.40 12.53
CA PHE A 31 -2.76 7.25 11.64
C PHE A 31 -2.97 5.80 11.18
N HIS A 32 -1.87 5.08 10.86
CA HIS A 32 -1.93 3.68 10.48
C HIS A 32 -2.39 2.79 11.64
N LYS A 33 -1.87 3.02 12.86
CA LYS A 33 -2.29 2.26 14.06
C LYS A 33 -3.78 2.43 14.31
N GLU A 34 -4.30 3.66 14.21
CA GLU A 34 -5.70 3.94 14.38
C GLU A 34 -6.57 3.28 13.30
N HIS A 35 -6.21 3.43 12.02
CA HIS A 35 -6.91 2.79 10.91
C HIS A 35 -6.97 1.26 11.08
N MET A 36 -5.88 0.61 11.52
CA MET A 36 -5.86 -0.83 11.74
C MET A 36 -6.82 -1.25 12.85
N LYS A 37 -6.85 -0.50 13.97
CA LYS A 37 -7.80 -0.75 15.08
C LYS A 37 -9.25 -0.60 14.61
N GLN A 38 -9.56 0.47 13.87
CA GLN A 38 -10.90 0.67 13.30
C GLN A 38 -11.32 -0.44 12.35
N ALA A 39 -10.36 -1.04 11.63
CA ALA A 39 -10.58 -2.20 10.75
C ALA A 39 -10.64 -3.55 11.50
N GLY A 40 -10.60 -3.55 12.84
CA GLY A 40 -10.59 -4.77 13.67
C GLY A 40 -9.31 -5.61 13.50
N LYS A 41 -8.20 -4.99 13.16
CA LYS A 41 -6.90 -5.63 12.93
C LYS A 41 -5.87 -5.15 13.93
N GLU A 42 -4.93 -6.03 14.26
CA GLU A 42 -3.77 -5.64 15.05
C GLU A 42 -2.83 -4.74 14.24
N PRO A 43 -2.39 -3.60 14.79
CA PRO A 43 -1.34 -2.79 14.19
C PRO A 43 -0.03 -3.58 14.05
N ARG A 44 0.82 -3.12 13.16
CA ARG A 44 2.20 -3.66 13.06
C ARG A 44 2.95 -3.41 14.37
N SER A 45 3.92 -4.26 14.68
CA SER A 45 4.79 -4.04 15.84
C SER A 45 5.66 -2.78 15.66
N ASP A 46 6.05 -2.16 16.77
CA ASP A 46 6.94 -0.98 16.74
C ASP A 46 8.28 -1.27 16.04
N ASN A 47 8.77 -2.51 16.13
CA ASN A 47 9.97 -2.92 15.39
C ASN A 47 9.81 -2.78 13.86
N ILE A 48 8.62 -3.06 13.33
CA ILE A 48 8.34 -2.88 11.89
C ILE A 48 8.31 -1.40 11.54
N TYR A 49 7.67 -0.56 12.35
CA TYR A 49 7.65 0.90 12.12
C TYR A 49 9.05 1.51 12.21
N ASN A 50 9.89 1.06 13.15
CA ASN A 50 11.28 1.51 13.26
C ASN A 50 12.11 1.10 12.03
N LYS A 51 11.88 -0.08 11.47
CA LYS A 51 12.50 -0.49 10.20
C LYS A 51 12.02 0.36 9.02
N GLN A 52 10.74 0.71 8.99
CA GLN A 52 10.19 1.61 7.97
C GLN A 52 10.82 3.00 8.05
N LEU A 53 11.00 3.56 9.25
CA LEU A 53 11.70 4.83 9.44
C LEU A 53 13.14 4.76 8.90
N LYS A 54 13.88 3.71 9.23
CA LYS A 54 15.25 3.51 8.71
C LYS A 54 15.32 3.46 7.18
N LEU A 55 14.31 2.90 6.54
CA LEU A 55 14.23 2.90 5.07
C LEU A 55 13.98 4.32 4.52
N LEU A 56 13.16 5.13 5.19
CA LEU A 56 12.95 6.54 4.83
C LEU A 56 14.24 7.35 4.98
N GLU A 57 14.97 7.18 6.09
CA GLU A 57 16.24 7.85 6.37
C GLU A 57 17.33 7.54 5.32
N ASN A 58 17.24 6.39 4.67
CA ASN A 58 18.19 5.93 3.65
C ASN A 58 17.65 6.08 2.21
N ASP A 59 16.61 6.85 1.98
CA ASP A 59 15.97 7.04 0.67
C ASP A 59 15.52 5.74 -0.03
N LEU A 60 15.29 4.68 0.77
CA LEU A 60 14.78 3.37 0.30
C LEU A 60 13.26 3.27 0.44
N ALA A 61 12.61 4.32 0.90
CA ALA A 61 11.17 4.39 1.03
C ALA A 61 10.67 5.84 0.87
N SER A 62 9.37 5.98 0.64
CA SER A 62 8.67 7.27 0.67
C SER A 62 7.30 7.13 1.31
N ILE A 63 6.85 8.21 1.94
CA ILE A 63 5.48 8.41 2.36
C ILE A 63 4.86 9.47 1.45
N VAL A 64 3.67 9.18 0.95
CA VAL A 64 2.84 10.17 0.24
C VAL A 64 1.51 10.25 0.96
N ALA A 65 1.09 11.45 1.32
CA ALA A 65 -0.13 11.68 2.07
C ALA A 65 -0.98 12.78 1.43
N VAL A 66 -2.30 12.71 1.64
CA VAL A 66 -3.21 13.83 1.40
C VAL A 66 -3.67 14.36 2.73
N THR A 67 -3.64 15.68 2.86
CA THR A 67 -4.18 16.36 4.04
C THR A 67 -5.40 17.18 3.67
N TYR A 68 -6.33 17.27 4.63
CA TYR A 68 -7.44 18.20 4.64
C TYR A 68 -7.35 19.04 5.91
N LYS A 69 -7.29 20.38 5.77
CA LYS A 69 -7.09 21.29 6.92
C LYS A 69 -5.90 20.90 7.81
N LYS A 70 -4.79 20.51 7.19
CA LYS A 70 -3.54 20.07 7.85
C LYS A 70 -3.59 18.69 8.56
N GLN A 71 -4.72 18.00 8.56
CA GLN A 71 -4.84 16.63 9.08
C GLN A 71 -4.69 15.62 7.95
N ILE A 72 -3.96 14.53 8.18
CA ILE A 72 -3.85 13.45 7.21
C ILE A 72 -5.20 12.75 7.10
N VAL A 73 -5.69 12.60 5.86
CA VAL A 73 -6.94 11.89 5.57
C VAL A 73 -6.71 10.60 4.77
N ILE A 74 -5.56 10.49 4.13
CA ILE A 74 -5.08 9.25 3.50
C ILE A 74 -3.57 9.31 3.38
N VAL A 75 -2.91 8.16 3.55
CA VAL A 75 -1.46 8.03 3.45
C VAL A 75 -1.07 6.68 2.86
N ASN A 76 -0.08 6.71 1.98
CA ASN A 76 0.55 5.53 1.40
C ASN A 76 2.02 5.47 1.76
N TYR A 77 2.50 4.25 2.00
CA TYR A 77 3.91 3.96 2.19
C TYR A 77 4.43 3.16 0.99
N TYR A 78 5.58 3.54 0.46
CA TYR A 78 6.22 2.94 -0.71
C TYR A 78 7.64 2.51 -0.37
N PHE A 79 8.05 1.35 -0.89
CA PHE A 79 9.45 0.91 -0.91
C PHE A 79 10.08 1.21 -2.25
N HIS A 80 11.36 1.59 -2.23
CA HIS A 80 12.12 1.82 -3.44
C HIS A 80 13.14 0.70 -3.68
N ASN A 81 13.40 0.44 -4.94
CA ASN A 81 14.58 -0.24 -5.41
C ASN A 81 15.13 0.51 -6.64
N ASN A 82 16.25 0.07 -7.19
CA ASN A 82 16.97 0.82 -8.24
C ASN A 82 16.11 1.22 -9.45
N GLU A 83 15.08 0.46 -9.82
CA GLU A 83 14.29 0.68 -11.03
C GLU A 83 12.80 0.84 -10.78
N SER A 84 12.33 0.49 -9.61
CA SER A 84 10.91 0.43 -9.33
C SER A 84 10.56 0.88 -7.92
N VAL A 85 9.32 1.30 -7.77
CA VAL A 85 8.69 1.61 -6.50
C VAL A 85 7.61 0.58 -6.22
N SER A 86 7.54 0.09 -5.00
CA SER A 86 6.54 -0.89 -4.58
C SER A 86 5.58 -0.27 -3.57
N TYR A 87 4.30 -0.25 -3.88
CA TYR A 87 3.23 0.12 -2.97
C TYR A 87 3.10 -0.91 -1.85
N SER A 88 3.25 -0.46 -0.61
CA SER A 88 3.25 -1.34 0.56
C SER A 88 1.92 -1.35 1.31
N GLY A 89 1.21 -0.26 1.31
CA GLY A 89 -0.06 -0.17 2.02
C GLY A 89 -0.62 1.24 2.07
N SER A 90 -1.91 1.32 2.37
CA SER A 90 -2.66 2.56 2.53
C SER A 90 -3.39 2.56 3.86
N SER A 91 -3.48 3.73 4.46
CA SER A 91 -4.41 4.01 5.55
C SER A 91 -5.21 5.25 5.20
N PHE A 92 -6.49 5.23 5.48
CA PHE A 92 -7.39 6.33 5.11
C PHE A 92 -8.45 6.53 6.19
N ASP A 93 -8.93 7.76 6.29
CA ASP A 93 -10.04 8.12 7.15
C ASP A 93 -11.34 7.52 6.59
N THR A 94 -12.01 6.72 7.40
CA THR A 94 -13.24 6.01 7.02
C THR A 94 -14.51 6.79 7.35
N SER A 95 -14.38 8.01 7.89
CA SER A 95 -15.53 8.85 8.22
C SER A 95 -16.35 9.23 6.97
N ASP A 96 -17.63 9.44 7.14
CA ASP A 96 -18.57 9.78 6.07
C ASP A 96 -18.19 11.08 5.36
N ASP A 97 -17.49 11.98 6.03
CA ASP A 97 -17.03 13.26 5.47
C ASP A 97 -16.12 13.07 4.26
N PHE A 98 -15.36 11.98 4.20
CA PHE A 98 -14.37 11.72 3.17
C PHE A 98 -14.79 10.67 2.14
N GLN A 99 -15.83 9.86 2.40
CA GLN A 99 -16.29 8.80 1.50
C GLN A 99 -16.69 9.30 0.10
N LYS A 100 -17.20 10.53 0.02
CA LYS A 100 -17.60 11.17 -1.26
C LYS A 100 -16.41 11.60 -2.13
N TYR A 101 -15.20 11.61 -1.59
CA TYR A 101 -14.00 12.02 -2.32
C TYR A 101 -13.22 10.80 -2.81
N PRO A 102 -12.72 10.80 -4.05
CA PRO A 102 -11.91 9.71 -4.59
C PRO A 102 -10.46 9.78 -4.10
N LEU A 103 -10.25 9.81 -2.77
CA LEU A 103 -8.95 10.05 -2.14
C LEU A 103 -7.88 9.05 -2.59
N ASN A 104 -8.23 7.77 -2.68
CA ASN A 104 -7.31 6.73 -3.13
C ASN A 104 -6.82 6.97 -4.56
N HIS A 105 -7.72 7.32 -5.47
CA HIS A 105 -7.36 7.62 -6.85
C HIS A 105 -6.50 8.88 -6.93
N PHE A 106 -6.86 9.90 -6.18
CA PHE A 106 -6.14 11.16 -6.14
C PHE A 106 -4.72 11.00 -5.62
N LEU A 107 -4.55 10.30 -4.47
CA LEU A 107 -3.24 10.03 -3.88
C LEU A 107 -2.38 9.18 -4.81
N LEU A 108 -2.93 8.08 -5.32
CA LEU A 108 -2.18 7.16 -6.16
C LEU A 108 -1.74 7.80 -7.48
N TRP A 109 -2.62 8.57 -8.12
CA TRP A 109 -2.28 9.31 -9.33
C TRP A 109 -1.11 10.29 -9.11
N ASN A 110 -1.16 11.05 -8.02
CA ASN A 110 -0.07 11.96 -7.70
C ASN A 110 1.22 11.24 -7.31
N SER A 111 1.12 10.07 -6.67
CA SER A 111 2.28 9.21 -6.41
C SER A 111 2.92 8.72 -7.70
N ILE A 112 2.12 8.30 -8.70
CA ILE A 112 2.62 7.91 -10.03
C ILE A 112 3.39 9.06 -10.67
N LEU A 113 2.81 10.26 -10.68
CA LEU A 113 3.46 11.44 -11.27
C LEU A 113 4.76 11.82 -10.54
N TYR A 114 4.74 11.74 -9.20
CA TYR A 114 5.91 11.99 -8.37
C TYR A 114 7.05 11.03 -8.65
N PHE A 115 6.79 9.74 -8.61
CA PHE A 115 7.83 8.73 -8.87
C PHE A 115 8.33 8.75 -10.32
N LYS A 116 7.45 9.03 -11.29
CA LYS A 116 7.86 9.28 -12.68
C LYS A 116 8.83 10.45 -12.78
N LYS A 117 8.56 11.54 -12.06
CA LYS A 117 9.46 12.72 -12.03
C LYS A 117 10.81 12.38 -11.40
N LEU A 118 10.86 11.47 -10.43
CA LEU A 118 12.10 10.98 -9.82
C LEU A 118 12.85 9.96 -10.70
N GLY A 119 12.32 9.60 -11.88
CA GLY A 119 12.99 8.71 -12.83
C GLY A 119 12.67 7.23 -12.68
N TYR A 120 11.75 6.84 -11.78
CA TYR A 120 11.33 5.45 -11.65
C TYR A 120 10.51 5.00 -12.86
N GLY A 121 10.92 3.88 -13.46
CA GLY A 121 10.26 3.31 -14.64
C GLY A 121 9.04 2.44 -14.33
N LYS A 122 8.91 1.98 -13.08
CA LYS A 122 7.86 1.03 -12.69
C LYS A 122 7.30 1.35 -11.31
N LEU A 123 5.96 1.24 -11.18
CA LEU A 123 5.27 1.24 -9.90
C LEU A 123 4.54 -0.11 -9.73
N ASN A 124 4.96 -0.89 -8.76
CA ASN A 124 4.38 -2.19 -8.44
C ASN A 124 3.25 -2.02 -7.41
N PHE A 125 2.03 -2.39 -7.78
CA PHE A 125 0.85 -2.35 -6.90
C PHE A 125 0.71 -3.59 -6.01
N GLY A 126 1.70 -4.48 -6.00
CA GLY A 126 1.62 -5.75 -5.29
C GLY A 126 0.64 -6.74 -5.94
N GLN A 127 0.21 -7.72 -5.18
CA GLN A 127 -0.74 -8.72 -5.67
C GLN A 127 -2.06 -8.08 -6.10
N PRO A 128 -2.72 -8.60 -7.16
CA PRO A 128 -4.03 -8.08 -7.60
C PRO A 128 -5.10 -8.22 -6.51
N CYS A 129 -5.01 -9.27 -5.71
CA CYS A 129 -5.86 -9.54 -4.55
C CYS A 129 -5.04 -10.20 -3.45
N GLY A 130 -5.55 -10.21 -2.21
CA GLY A 130 -4.94 -10.96 -1.12
C GLY A 130 -5.21 -12.46 -1.29
N TYR A 131 -4.21 -13.29 -1.04
CA TYR A 131 -4.35 -14.73 -0.92
C TYR A 131 -4.18 -15.10 0.55
N ASN A 132 -5.20 -15.74 1.12
CA ASN A 132 -5.18 -16.11 2.53
C ASN A 132 -4.35 -17.37 2.78
N LYS A 133 -4.15 -18.20 1.75
CA LYS A 133 -3.40 -19.45 1.82
C LYS A 133 -2.19 -19.44 0.92
N VAL A 134 -1.14 -20.10 1.36
CA VAL A 134 0.15 -20.19 0.63
C VAL A 134 -0.02 -20.91 -0.72
N ASN A 135 -1.05 -21.72 -0.86
CA ASN A 135 -1.25 -22.61 -2.00
C ASN A 135 -2.00 -21.96 -3.18
N GLY A 136 -2.77 -20.90 -2.93
CA GLY A 136 -3.46 -20.15 -4.00
C GLY A 136 -4.50 -20.92 -4.82
N LEU A 137 -4.76 -22.19 -4.49
CA LEU A 137 -5.66 -23.05 -5.25
C LEU A 137 -7.11 -23.00 -4.76
N ASP A 138 -7.31 -22.59 -3.49
CA ASP A 138 -8.62 -22.63 -2.84
C ASP A 138 -9.16 -21.27 -2.46
N ASP A 139 -8.50 -20.17 -2.86
CA ASP A 139 -8.90 -18.84 -2.48
C ASP A 139 -10.06 -18.34 -3.35
N HIS A 140 -11.27 -18.58 -2.88
CA HIS A 140 -12.41 -17.83 -3.35
C HIS A 140 -12.25 -16.38 -2.93
N LEU A 141 -12.17 -15.49 -3.90
CA LEU A 141 -12.08 -14.04 -3.67
C LEU A 141 -13.41 -13.54 -3.14
N ASP A 142 -13.39 -12.86 -2.00
CA ASP A 142 -14.52 -12.09 -1.54
C ASP A 142 -14.71 -10.81 -2.38
N ASP A 143 -15.86 -10.17 -2.26
CA ASP A 143 -16.19 -8.93 -3.01
C ASP A 143 -15.17 -7.82 -2.75
N LYS A 144 -14.60 -7.75 -1.54
CA LYS A 144 -13.57 -6.77 -1.18
C LYS A 144 -12.28 -7.00 -1.98
N GLN A 145 -11.86 -8.24 -2.15
CA GLN A 145 -10.68 -8.62 -2.93
C GLN A 145 -10.89 -8.32 -4.42
N ILE A 146 -12.08 -8.62 -4.94
CA ILE A 146 -12.49 -8.32 -6.32
C ILE A 146 -12.43 -6.80 -6.54
N ASN A 147 -12.96 -6.00 -5.63
CA ASN A 147 -12.96 -4.54 -5.71
C ASN A 147 -11.54 -3.97 -5.66
N ILE A 148 -10.64 -4.50 -4.81
CA ILE A 148 -9.23 -4.10 -4.76
C ILE A 148 -8.54 -4.40 -6.10
N SER A 149 -8.78 -5.58 -6.67
CA SER A 149 -8.24 -5.95 -7.98
C SER A 149 -8.74 -5.02 -9.09
N SER A 150 -10.03 -4.72 -9.10
CA SER A 150 -10.66 -3.82 -10.07
C SER A 150 -10.12 -2.40 -9.96
N PHE A 151 -9.92 -1.91 -8.75
CA PHE A 151 -9.28 -0.61 -8.50
C PHE A 151 -7.86 -0.55 -9.09
N LYS A 152 -7.02 -1.55 -8.82
CA LYS A 152 -5.65 -1.61 -9.35
C LYS A 152 -5.61 -1.63 -10.87
N ARG A 153 -6.47 -2.42 -11.51
CA ARG A 153 -6.60 -2.46 -12.98
C ARG A 153 -7.11 -1.14 -13.55
N GLY A 154 -8.08 -0.52 -12.88
CA GLY A 154 -8.62 0.79 -13.26
C GLY A 154 -7.58 1.92 -13.26
N MET A 155 -6.47 1.76 -12.52
CA MET A 155 -5.32 2.67 -12.55
C MET A 155 -4.34 2.39 -13.70
N GLY A 156 -4.67 1.48 -14.62
CA GLY A 156 -3.81 1.12 -15.76
C GLY A 156 -2.73 0.09 -15.44
N ALA A 157 -2.86 -0.62 -14.31
CA ALA A 157 -1.88 -1.65 -13.96
C ALA A 157 -2.02 -2.89 -14.85
N GLU A 158 -0.90 -3.34 -15.40
CA GLU A 158 -0.79 -4.60 -16.13
C GLU A 158 -0.54 -5.75 -15.15
N MET A 159 -1.22 -6.87 -15.35
CA MET A 159 -0.98 -8.09 -14.58
C MET A 159 0.22 -8.83 -15.14
N LYS A 160 1.16 -9.18 -14.24
CA LYS A 160 2.29 -10.06 -14.57
C LYS A 160 2.21 -11.31 -13.73
N THR A 161 2.26 -12.45 -14.37
CA THR A 161 2.34 -13.75 -13.69
C THR A 161 3.71 -13.89 -13.02
N LEU A 162 3.71 -14.15 -11.72
CA LEU A 162 4.91 -14.49 -10.98
C LEU A 162 4.77 -15.95 -10.51
N TYR A 163 5.74 -16.76 -10.88
CA TYR A 163 5.79 -18.15 -10.42
C TYR A 163 6.36 -18.20 -9.01
N ARG A 164 5.68 -18.91 -8.13
CA ARG A 164 6.18 -19.25 -6.80
C ARG A 164 6.54 -20.72 -6.78
N GLY A 165 7.71 -21.03 -6.27
CA GLY A 165 8.14 -22.40 -6.00
C GLY A 165 8.35 -22.57 -4.49
N VAL A 166 7.90 -23.70 -3.95
CA VAL A 166 8.23 -24.14 -2.60
C VAL A 166 9.10 -25.38 -2.72
N LYS A 167 10.31 -25.31 -2.17
CA LYS A 167 11.18 -26.48 -2.07
C LYS A 167 11.06 -27.04 -0.66
N PHE A 168 10.58 -28.27 -0.57
CA PHE A 168 10.61 -29.01 0.68
C PHE A 168 11.98 -29.69 0.80
N ILE A 169 12.61 -29.58 1.96
CA ILE A 169 13.91 -30.21 2.26
C ILE A 169 13.69 -31.51 3.02
N ASN A 170 12.48 -31.71 3.53
CA ASN A 170 12.06 -32.88 4.28
C ASN A 170 10.82 -33.49 3.62
N ASP A 171 10.94 -34.78 3.26
CA ASP A 171 9.88 -35.50 2.52
C ASP A 171 8.59 -35.66 3.35
N ASP A 172 8.71 -35.87 4.66
CA ASP A 172 7.55 -35.99 5.54
C ASP A 172 6.71 -34.70 5.54
N LYS A 173 7.37 -33.55 5.52
CA LYS A 173 6.69 -32.24 5.42
C LYS A 173 6.02 -32.04 4.05
N PHE A 174 6.64 -32.55 3.00
CA PHE A 174 6.03 -32.55 1.67
C PHE A 174 4.76 -33.40 1.65
N ASP A 175 4.83 -34.62 2.16
CA ASP A 175 3.69 -35.55 2.19
C ASP A 175 2.51 -35.04 3.02
N ILE A 176 2.81 -34.42 4.16
CA ILE A 176 1.78 -33.76 4.98
C ILE A 176 1.10 -32.65 4.18
N LYS A 177 1.91 -31.82 3.50
CA LYS A 177 1.38 -30.66 2.78
C LYS A 177 0.58 -31.05 1.55
N ILE A 178 0.98 -32.10 0.83
CA ILE A 178 0.23 -32.63 -0.30
C ILE A 178 -1.12 -33.19 0.15
N LYS A 179 -1.18 -33.90 1.30
CA LYS A 179 -2.45 -34.41 1.86
C LYS A 179 -3.42 -33.30 2.28
N GLU A 180 -2.93 -32.12 2.61
CA GLU A 180 -3.77 -30.94 2.88
C GLU A 180 -4.35 -30.29 1.61
N LEU A 181 -3.82 -30.63 0.43
CA LEU A 181 -4.20 -30.06 -0.86
C LEU A 181 -5.15 -30.92 -1.67
N VAL A 182 -5.30 -32.21 -1.31
CA VAL A 182 -6.18 -33.19 -1.93
C VAL A 182 -7.37 -33.49 -1.03
#